data_dd99d01841c2a5e61c4ccc2a9d4f870d
#
_entry.id   dd99d01841c2a5e61c4ccc2a9d4f870d
#
_cell.length_a   1.000
_cell.length_b   1.000
_cell.length_c   1.000
_cell.angle_alpha   90.00
_cell.angle_beta   90.00
_cell.angle_gamma   90.00
#
_symmetry.space_group_name_H-M   'P 1'
#
loop_
_entity.id
_entity.type
_entity.pdbx_description
1 polymer ?
#
loop_
_entity_poly.entity_id
_entity_poly.type
_entity_poly.pdbx_seq_one_letter_code
_entity_poly.pdbx_strand_id
1 'polypeptide(L)'
;MESRVAVISIIVENQEAVGELNDLLHDYSDFIIGRMGLPYKEKKINLICVAVDAPNDKINALTGAIGRIEGVNAKAVFSNV
;
A
#
# COMPACT_ATOMS: atom_id res chain seq x y z
N MET A 1 -21.26 -8.14 -1.08
CA MET A 1 -20.29 -7.75 -0.04
C MET A 1 -19.96 -6.28 -0.19
N GLU A 2 -20.02 -5.57 0.92
CA GLU A 2 -19.78 -4.13 0.90
C GLU A 2 -18.31 -3.83 0.77
N SER A 3 -18.01 -2.81 0.00
CA SER A 3 -16.64 -2.33 -0.14
C SER A 3 -16.55 -0.93 0.48
N ARG A 4 -15.31 -0.56 0.77
CA ARG A 4 -14.99 0.75 1.33
C ARG A 4 -13.78 1.32 0.61
N VAL A 5 -13.76 2.63 0.53
CA VAL A 5 -12.59 3.32 -0.02
C VAL A 5 -11.61 3.59 1.10
N ALA A 6 -10.34 3.34 0.83
CA ALA A 6 -9.27 3.63 1.77
C ALA A 6 -8.03 4.07 1.03
N VAL A 7 -7.16 4.78 1.74
CA VAL A 7 -5.86 5.18 1.23
C VAL A 7 -4.80 4.52 2.10
N ILE A 8 -3.91 3.78 1.49
CA ILE A 8 -2.80 3.13 2.20
C ILE A 8 -1.55 3.97 1.96
N SER A 9 -1.00 4.49 3.04
CA SER A 9 0.24 5.27 3.00
C SER A 9 1.40 4.33 3.31
N ILE A 10 2.40 4.32 2.45
CA ILE A 10 3.50 3.38 2.51
C ILE A 10 4.82 4.13 2.46
N ILE A 11 5.73 3.82 3.38
CA ILE A 11 7.09 4.35 3.36
C ILE A 11 8.03 3.16 3.21
N VAL A 12 8.84 3.18 2.15
CA VAL A 12 9.80 2.12 1.87
C VAL A 12 11.18 2.64 2.18
N GLU A 13 11.82 2.07 3.20
CA GLU A 13 13.16 2.45 3.62
C GLU A 13 14.23 1.49 3.11
N ASN A 14 13.81 0.37 2.53
CA ASN A 14 14.70 -0.63 1.97
C ASN A 14 14.41 -0.78 0.49
N GLN A 15 15.33 -0.33 -0.37
CA GLN A 15 15.11 -0.36 -1.82
C GLN A 15 14.92 -1.78 -2.35
N GLU A 16 15.48 -2.77 -1.66
CA GLU A 16 15.32 -4.16 -2.08
C GLU A 16 13.90 -4.67 -1.88
N ALA A 17 13.10 -3.98 -1.08
CA ALA A 17 11.72 -4.38 -0.81
C ALA A 17 10.76 -3.98 -1.94
N VAL A 18 11.20 -3.13 -2.88
CA VAL A 18 10.30 -2.58 -3.90
C VAL A 18 9.71 -3.67 -4.77
N GLY A 19 10.51 -4.67 -5.15
CA GLY A 19 10.02 -5.77 -5.97
C GLY A 19 8.91 -6.56 -5.29
N GLU A 20 9.15 -6.92 -4.03
CA GLU A 20 8.16 -7.67 -3.25
C GLU A 20 6.88 -6.86 -3.05
N LEU A 21 7.04 -5.56 -2.77
CA LEU A 21 5.89 -4.67 -2.62
C LEU A 21 5.08 -4.59 -3.91
N ASN A 22 5.75 -4.44 -5.05
CA ASN A 22 5.06 -4.36 -6.34
C ASN A 22 4.32 -5.65 -6.67
N ASP A 23 4.91 -6.81 -6.36
CA ASP A 23 4.26 -8.09 -6.56
C ASP A 23 2.98 -8.19 -5.74
N LEU A 24 3.06 -7.75 -4.48
CA LEU A 24 1.90 -7.77 -3.58
C LEU A 24 0.80 -6.85 -4.08
N LEU A 25 1.15 -5.64 -4.50
CA LEU A 25 0.17 -4.71 -5.05
C LEU A 25 -0.46 -5.24 -6.33
N HIS A 26 0.32 -5.96 -7.13
CA HIS A 26 -0.21 -6.56 -8.34
C HIS A 26 -1.29 -7.61 -8.01
N ASP A 27 -1.06 -8.40 -6.97
CA ASP A 27 -2.03 -9.42 -6.54
C ASP A 27 -3.37 -8.80 -6.12
N TYR A 28 -3.35 -7.54 -5.69
CA TYR A 28 -4.56 -6.83 -5.26
C TYR A 28 -5.01 -5.80 -6.30
N SER A 29 -4.52 -5.89 -7.53
CA SER A 29 -4.76 -4.86 -8.54
C SER A 29 -6.25 -4.63 -8.83
N ASP A 30 -7.09 -5.66 -8.70
CA ASP A 30 -8.53 -5.51 -8.94
C ASP A 30 -9.19 -4.54 -7.97
N PHE A 31 -8.59 -4.32 -6.82
CA PHE A 31 -9.14 -3.41 -5.80
C PHE A 31 -8.52 -2.02 -5.84
N ILE A 32 -7.44 -1.84 -6.62
CA ILE A 32 -6.70 -0.59 -6.60
C ILE A 32 -7.34 0.41 -7.57
N ILE A 33 -7.73 1.57 -7.04
CA ILE A 33 -8.29 2.66 -7.84
C ILE A 33 -7.17 3.43 -8.52
N GLY A 34 -6.06 3.61 -7.83
CA GLY A 34 -4.91 4.33 -8.34
C GLY A 34 -3.78 4.31 -7.34
N ARG A 35 -2.59 4.68 -7.79
CA ARG A 35 -1.44 4.76 -6.91
C ARG A 35 -0.50 5.85 -7.37
N MET A 36 0.27 6.37 -6.43
CA MET A 36 1.22 7.42 -6.67
C MET A 36 2.49 7.11 -5.90
N GLY A 37 3.63 7.27 -6.54
CA GLY A 37 4.91 7.02 -5.90
C GLY A 37 5.83 8.21 -6.05
N LEU A 38 6.56 8.53 -4.99
CA LEU A 38 7.50 9.64 -4.98
C LEU A 38 8.81 9.15 -4.38
N PRO A 39 9.82 8.90 -5.21
CA PRO A 39 11.14 8.56 -4.66
C PRO A 39 11.79 9.81 -4.07
N TYR A 40 12.34 9.68 -2.88
CA TYR A 40 13.04 10.78 -2.23
C TYR A 40 14.50 10.37 -2.04
N LYS A 41 15.32 10.78 -2.99
CA LYS A 41 16.70 10.28 -3.10
C LYS A 41 17.58 10.74 -1.95
N GLU A 42 17.33 11.92 -1.42
CA GLU A 42 18.17 12.47 -0.35
C GLU A 42 18.19 11.58 0.89
N LYS A 43 17.10 10.89 1.17
CA LYS A 43 17.02 10.00 2.31
C LYS A 43 16.88 8.54 1.90
N LYS A 44 16.96 8.27 0.60
CA LYS A 44 16.95 6.91 0.05
C LYS A 44 15.68 6.16 0.42
N ILE A 45 14.54 6.86 0.40
CA ILE A 45 13.24 6.26 0.70
C ILE A 45 12.28 6.48 -0.47
N ASN A 46 11.23 5.66 -0.52
CA ASN A 46 10.12 5.85 -1.44
C ASN A 46 8.86 6.09 -0.65
N LEU A 47 8.07 7.08 -1.08
CA LEU A 47 6.79 7.39 -0.49
C LEU A 47 5.72 6.95 -1.48
N ILE A 48 4.84 6.06 -1.05
CA ILE A 48 3.84 5.48 -1.95
C ILE A 48 2.47 5.63 -1.32
N CYS A 49 1.50 6.02 -2.15
CA CYS A 49 0.12 6.18 -1.73
C CYS A 49 -0.74 5.33 -2.66
N VAL A 50 -1.54 4.42 -2.09
CA VAL A 50 -2.38 3.53 -2.87
C VAL A 50 -3.82 3.72 -2.44
N ALA A 51 -4.68 4.08 -3.39
CA ALA A 51 -6.11 4.21 -3.15
C ALA A 51 -6.79 2.90 -3.55
N VAL A 52 -7.65 2.39 -2.68
CA VAL A 52 -8.34 1.12 -2.91
C VAL A 52 -9.81 1.25 -2.62
N ASP A 53 -10.59 0.39 -3.27
CA ASP A 53 -12.01 0.20 -2.96
C ASP A 53 -12.19 -1.31 -2.83
N ALA A 54 -12.36 -1.78 -1.61
CA ALA A 54 -12.35 -3.21 -1.32
C ALA A 54 -13.09 -3.51 -0.02
N PRO A 55 -13.48 -4.76 0.20
CA PRO A 55 -14.00 -5.16 1.51
C PRO A 55 -12.96 -4.90 2.61
N ASN A 56 -13.43 -4.56 3.80
CA ASN A 56 -12.54 -4.23 4.92
C ASN A 56 -11.47 -5.29 5.18
N ASP A 57 -11.85 -6.56 5.11
CA ASP A 57 -10.90 -7.63 5.38
C ASP A 57 -9.78 -7.67 4.33
N LYS A 58 -10.09 -7.32 3.09
CA LYS A 58 -9.07 -7.26 2.04
C LYS A 58 -8.13 -6.09 2.24
N ILE A 59 -8.65 -4.94 2.64
CA ILE A 59 -7.82 -3.76 2.92
C ILE A 59 -6.89 -4.05 4.08
N ASN A 60 -7.40 -4.66 5.15
CA ASN A 60 -6.59 -4.98 6.32
C ASN A 60 -5.55 -6.05 5.99
N ALA A 61 -5.92 -7.04 5.17
CA ALA A 61 -4.98 -8.09 4.77
C ALA A 61 -3.84 -7.50 3.94
N LEU A 62 -4.17 -6.61 3.00
CA LEU A 62 -3.16 -5.97 2.17
C LEU A 62 -2.24 -5.08 3.01
N THR A 63 -2.84 -4.22 3.85
CA THR A 63 -2.06 -3.31 4.70
C THR A 63 -1.13 -4.09 5.62
N GLY A 64 -1.64 -5.16 6.23
CA GLY A 64 -0.84 -6.00 7.11
C GLY A 64 0.29 -6.71 6.37
N ALA A 65 0.00 -7.21 5.18
CA ALA A 65 1.02 -7.89 4.37
C ALA A 65 2.13 -6.92 3.97
N ILE A 66 1.77 -5.70 3.57
CA ILE A 66 2.76 -4.67 3.22
C ILE A 66 3.63 -4.36 4.44
N GLY A 67 3.00 -4.19 5.60
CA GLY A 67 3.72 -3.84 6.83
C GLY A 67 4.67 -4.93 7.33
N ARG A 68 4.50 -6.16 6.87
CA ARG A 68 5.40 -7.26 7.24
C ARG A 68 6.65 -7.33 6.37
N ILE A 69 6.70 -6.56 5.28
CA ILE A 69 7.90 -6.51 4.45
C ILE A 69 8.97 -5.72 5.21
N GLU A 70 10.16 -6.28 5.32
CA GLU A 70 11.24 -5.63 6.06
C GLU A 70 11.57 -4.27 5.44
N GLY A 71 11.63 -3.23 6.28
CA GLY A 71 11.95 -1.88 5.83
C GLY A 71 10.78 -1.14 5.23
N VAL A 72 9.54 -1.63 5.42
CA VAL A 72 8.35 -1.01 4.87
C VAL A 72 7.36 -0.73 6.00
N ASN A 73 6.84 0.49 6.04
CA ASN A 73 5.78 0.89 6.96
C ASN A 73 4.53 1.18 6.15
N ALA A 74 3.38 0.76 6.67
CA ALA A 74 2.11 0.99 5.99
C ALA A 74 1.01 1.30 6.99
N LYS A 75 0.16 2.24 6.62
CA LYS A 75 -1.03 2.59 7.40
C LYS A 75 -2.18 2.88 6.45
N ALA A 76 -3.36 2.43 6.82
CA ALA A 76 -4.56 2.68 6.04
C ALA A 76 -5.43 3.73 6.73
N VAL A 77 -5.97 4.63 5.92
CA VAL A 77 -6.97 5.61 6.35
C VAL A 77 -8.24 5.29 5.59
N PHE A 78 -9.30 5.00 6.33
CA PHE A 78 -10.58 4.58 5.74
C PHE A 78 -11.51 5.76 5.59
N SER A 79 -12.22 5.81 4.45
CA SER A 79 -13.32 6.75 4.28
C SER A 79 -14.56 6.22 4.99
N ASN A 80 -15.59 7.07 5.04
CA ASN A 80 -16.89 6.64 5.57
C ASN A 80 -17.79 6.07 4.48
N VAL A 81 -17.30 5.98 3.27
CA VAL A 81 -18.09 5.44 2.15
C VAL A 81 -17.37 4.29 1.49
#